data_ab2a0852cf95d7b7b548376413cf622f
#
_entry.id   ab2a0852cf95d7b7b548376413cf622f
#
_cell.length_a   1.000
_cell.length_b   1.000
_cell.length_c   1.000
_cell.angle_alpha   90.00
_cell.angle_beta   90.00
_cell.angle_gamma   90.00
#
_symmetry.space_group_name_H-M   'P 1'
#
loop_
_entity.id
_entity.type
_entity.pdbx_description
1 polymer ?
#
loop_
_entity_poly.entity_id
_entity_poly.type
_entity_poly.pdbx_seq_one_letter_code
_entity_poly.pdbx_strand_id
1 'polypeptide(L)'
;MKREVLCILAALALSGCTYDDNQAYNPEKRLMFQPGMYMHMSHDDVECFSPDMTFAVKAWSLPRGCQWGDMCGNAIEFLPLSTAYCCEAVVTDTLIEENRKDLLWTIEEDIMWPPHDETLAFIAYSPATAVCGCDTESGVTYSTDITEDQTDLLYSLPCSDRNKVEHGWVVPLQFCHSLCRVDFRASNRVSKDERITVKSITINALRHKGTFSSLPEPRWKLNDSTIPLTFFEGNEEVGHDPQKIGRYWLVPPQMLDTEVTVEFEYTTAAQTSITQKLSTRPLEVMLKPGFTYTYTLSIGIDDVRFLQEILED
;
A
#
# COMPACT_ATOMS: atom_id res chain seq x y z
N MET A 1 28.53 2.94 49.13
CA MET A 1 29.04 2.85 47.74
C MET A 1 27.90 3.25 46.82
N LYS A 2 27.89 4.51 46.39
CA LYS A 2 26.91 5.06 45.43
C LYS A 2 27.49 4.87 44.04
N ARG A 3 26.78 4.12 43.15
CA ARG A 3 27.07 4.05 41.75
C ARG A 3 26.36 5.22 41.06
N GLU A 4 27.12 6.17 40.60
CA GLU A 4 26.66 7.22 39.70
C GLU A 4 26.43 6.63 38.30
N VAL A 5 25.20 6.76 37.83
CA VAL A 5 24.84 6.44 36.44
C VAL A 5 25.12 7.70 35.63
N LEU A 6 26.15 7.66 34.83
CA LEU A 6 26.54 8.70 33.89
C LEU A 6 25.58 8.63 32.69
N CYS A 7 24.57 9.50 32.63
CA CYS A 7 23.76 9.72 31.45
C CYS A 7 24.61 10.51 30.43
N ILE A 8 25.08 9.82 29.39
CA ILE A 8 25.65 10.45 28.21
C ILE A 8 24.49 10.98 27.36
N LEU A 9 24.23 12.27 27.48
CA LEU A 9 23.42 13.00 26.50
C LEU A 9 24.26 13.10 25.22
N ALA A 10 23.90 12.27 24.23
CA ALA A 10 24.34 12.49 22.86
C ALA A 10 23.63 13.75 22.34
N ALA A 11 24.31 14.87 22.38
CA ALA A 11 23.91 16.06 21.66
C ALA A 11 24.01 15.73 20.16
N LEU A 12 22.88 15.40 19.53
CA LEU A 12 22.72 15.46 18.09
C LEU A 12 22.94 16.92 17.70
N ALA A 13 24.15 17.20 17.22
CA ALA A 13 24.43 18.43 16.52
C ALA A 13 23.51 18.45 15.28
N LEU A 14 22.42 19.19 15.37
CA LEU A 14 21.70 19.68 14.23
C LEU A 14 22.69 20.58 13.47
N SER A 15 23.47 20.00 12.57
CA SER A 15 24.13 20.76 11.53
C SER A 15 23.00 21.40 10.72
N GLY A 16 22.64 22.62 11.11
CA GLY A 16 21.81 23.48 10.28
C GLY A 16 22.56 23.61 8.97
N CYS A 17 22.07 22.95 7.91
CA CYS A 17 22.50 23.25 6.57
C CYS A 17 22.23 24.75 6.39
N THR A 18 23.28 25.54 6.37
CA THR A 18 23.21 26.92 5.92
C THR A 18 22.83 26.83 4.47
N TYR A 19 21.60 27.17 4.18
CA TYR A 19 21.06 27.30 2.83
C TYR A 19 21.96 28.33 2.10
N ASP A 20 22.67 27.85 1.09
CA ASP A 20 23.48 28.74 0.26
C ASP A 20 22.53 29.49 -0.68
N ASP A 21 22.11 30.67 -0.26
CA ASP A 21 21.24 31.57 -1.05
C ASP A 21 21.86 31.98 -2.42
N ASN A 22 23.09 31.54 -2.71
CA ASN A 22 23.80 31.88 -3.94
C ASN A 22 23.64 30.84 -5.07
N GLN A 23 22.92 29.74 -4.88
CA GLN A 23 22.58 28.92 -6.03
C GLN A 23 21.57 29.65 -6.90
N ALA A 24 22.03 30.04 -8.09
CA ALA A 24 21.23 30.79 -9.05
C ALA A 24 19.92 30.02 -9.33
N TYR A 25 18.80 30.67 -9.03
CA TYR A 25 17.47 30.22 -9.44
C TYR A 25 17.50 29.88 -10.92
N ASN A 26 17.19 28.64 -11.26
CA ASN A 26 17.03 28.21 -12.64
C ASN A 26 15.54 28.09 -12.94
N PRO A 27 14.93 29.11 -13.59
CA PRO A 27 13.50 29.11 -13.89
C PRO A 27 13.09 28.07 -14.94
N GLU A 28 14.06 27.40 -15.56
CA GLU A 28 13.80 26.41 -16.61
C GLU A 28 13.63 24.98 -16.06
N LYS A 29 13.66 24.78 -14.73
CA LYS A 29 13.48 23.45 -14.14
C LYS A 29 12.01 23.05 -14.12
N ARG A 30 11.69 22.11 -14.98
CA ARG A 30 10.37 21.47 -15.03
C ARG A 30 10.13 20.64 -13.77
N LEU A 31 8.88 20.62 -13.30
CA LEU A 31 8.45 19.78 -12.20
C LEU A 31 8.48 18.31 -12.62
N MET A 32 9.26 17.51 -11.90
CA MET A 32 9.43 16.08 -12.14
C MET A 32 9.30 15.31 -10.83
N PHE A 33 8.88 14.05 -10.92
CA PHE A 33 8.61 13.21 -9.77
C PHE A 33 9.40 11.90 -9.84
N GLN A 34 9.84 11.43 -8.69
CA GLN A 34 10.43 10.12 -8.49
C GLN A 34 9.59 9.33 -7.50
N PRO A 35 8.63 8.52 -7.98
CA PRO A 35 7.83 7.69 -7.11
C PRO A 35 8.64 6.51 -6.59
N GLY A 36 8.47 6.19 -5.31
CA GLY A 36 9.00 5.01 -4.66
C GLY A 36 7.96 4.39 -3.74
N MET A 37 8.09 3.11 -3.44
CA MET A 37 7.25 2.45 -2.44
C MET A 37 7.84 2.64 -1.05
N TYR A 38 7.00 2.95 -0.07
CA TYR A 38 7.40 2.96 1.33
C TYR A 38 7.52 1.52 1.81
N MET A 39 8.75 1.10 2.13
CA MET A 39 9.05 -0.29 2.48
C MET A 39 8.56 -0.63 3.89
N HIS A 40 7.40 -1.27 3.97
CA HIS A 40 7.01 -2.20 5.03
C HIS A 40 6.54 -3.49 4.37
N MET A 41 7.26 -3.97 3.35
CA MET A 41 6.78 -5.07 2.54
C MET A 41 7.83 -6.17 2.43
N SER A 42 7.32 -7.35 2.24
CA SER A 42 7.98 -8.62 2.19
C SER A 42 9.23 -8.71 1.31
N HIS A 43 10.19 -9.46 1.78
CA HIS A 43 11.54 -9.58 1.24
C HIS A 43 11.61 -10.08 -0.21
N ASP A 44 10.54 -10.64 -0.73
CA ASP A 44 10.54 -11.30 -2.04
C ASP A 44 9.90 -10.47 -3.18
N ASP A 45 9.13 -9.43 -2.86
CA ASP A 45 8.49 -8.56 -3.85
C ASP A 45 8.78 -7.09 -3.53
N VAL A 46 9.99 -6.61 -3.85
CA VAL A 46 10.22 -5.17 -3.93
C VAL A 46 9.37 -4.64 -5.09
N GLU A 47 8.15 -4.26 -4.78
CA GLU A 47 7.28 -3.59 -5.73
C GLU A 47 7.90 -2.23 -6.07
N CYS A 48 8.64 -2.19 -7.15
CA CYS A 48 9.08 -0.92 -7.74
C CYS A 48 7.87 -0.27 -8.43
N PHE A 49 7.79 1.02 -8.35
CA PHE A 49 6.83 1.77 -9.13
C PHE A 49 7.12 1.55 -10.62
N SER A 50 6.27 0.79 -11.30
CA SER A 50 6.51 0.34 -12.67
C SER A 50 6.31 1.48 -13.70
N PRO A 51 7.04 1.51 -14.82
CA PRO A 51 6.91 2.56 -15.84
C PRO A 51 5.52 2.70 -16.47
N ASP A 52 4.71 1.66 -16.44
CA ASP A 52 3.32 1.66 -16.93
C ASP A 52 2.33 2.21 -15.88
N MET A 53 2.76 2.39 -14.64
CA MET A 53 1.93 2.99 -13.60
C MET A 53 1.84 4.51 -13.78
N THR A 54 0.64 5.01 -13.55
CA THR A 54 0.36 6.45 -13.49
C THR A 54 -0.15 6.84 -12.12
N PHE A 55 0.05 8.07 -11.72
CA PHE A 55 -0.53 8.59 -10.49
C PHE A 55 -1.12 9.99 -10.72
N ALA A 56 -2.12 10.33 -9.94
CA ALA A 56 -2.63 11.69 -9.85
C ALA A 56 -1.86 12.42 -8.75
N VAL A 57 -1.50 13.67 -9.02
CA VAL A 57 -0.76 14.53 -8.08
C VAL A 57 -1.41 15.90 -8.00
N LYS A 58 -1.43 16.45 -6.80
CA LYS A 58 -1.88 17.80 -6.50
C LYS A 58 -0.86 18.51 -5.64
N ALA A 59 -0.68 19.83 -5.85
CA ALA A 59 0.28 20.59 -5.07
C ALA A 59 -0.30 21.93 -4.60
N TRP A 60 0.23 22.38 -3.46
CA TRP A 60 -0.07 23.69 -2.88
C TRP A 60 1.21 24.44 -2.61
N SER A 61 1.17 25.76 -2.82
CA SER A 61 2.18 26.69 -2.33
C SER A 61 1.90 26.99 -0.86
N LEU A 62 2.93 26.85 -0.05
CA LEU A 62 2.91 27.17 1.37
C LEU A 62 3.76 28.40 1.64
N PRO A 63 3.38 29.26 2.61
CA PRO A 63 4.22 30.35 3.04
C PRO A 63 5.60 29.88 3.47
N ARG A 64 6.62 30.71 3.29
CA ARG A 64 8.00 30.39 3.66
C ARG A 64 8.10 29.90 5.11
N GLY A 65 8.73 28.78 5.31
CA GLY A 65 8.95 28.16 6.63
C GLY A 65 7.81 27.32 7.16
N CYS A 66 6.65 27.30 6.51
CA CYS A 66 5.57 26.37 6.84
C CYS A 66 5.87 24.96 6.34
N GLN A 67 5.50 23.98 7.16
CA GLN A 67 5.50 22.56 6.77
C GLN A 67 4.06 22.09 6.61
N TRP A 68 3.88 20.91 6.02
CA TRP A 68 2.56 20.33 5.84
C TRP A 68 1.73 20.25 7.14
N GLY A 69 2.36 19.90 8.26
CA GLY A 69 1.70 19.84 9.58
C GLY A 69 1.29 21.20 10.17
N ASP A 70 1.90 22.28 9.66
CA ASP A 70 1.64 23.66 10.10
C ASP A 70 0.68 24.38 9.16
N MET A 71 -0.17 23.65 8.44
CA MET A 71 -1.08 24.20 7.43
C MET A 71 -1.96 25.30 8.01
N CYS A 72 -1.49 26.49 7.87
CA CYS A 72 -2.05 27.72 8.42
C CYS A 72 -3.24 28.25 7.62
N GLY A 73 -4.09 27.45 7.05
CA GLY A 73 -5.26 27.91 6.28
C GLY A 73 -4.95 28.79 5.04
N ASN A 74 -3.68 29.04 4.75
CA ASN A 74 -3.17 29.90 3.69
C ASN A 74 -2.50 29.13 2.56
N ALA A 75 -2.70 27.81 2.47
CA ALA A 75 -2.21 27.01 1.34
C ALA A 75 -2.97 27.43 0.08
N ILE A 76 -2.23 27.84 -0.94
CA ILE A 76 -2.79 28.24 -2.25
C ILE A 76 -2.55 27.07 -3.22
N GLU A 77 -3.58 26.65 -3.93
CA GLU A 77 -3.43 25.64 -4.96
C GLU A 77 -2.41 26.11 -6.01
N PHE A 78 -1.34 25.35 -6.17
CA PHE A 78 -0.28 25.60 -7.14
C PHE A 78 -0.46 24.72 -8.38
N LEU A 79 -0.69 23.43 -8.18
CA LEU A 79 -0.95 22.45 -9.21
C LEU A 79 -2.33 21.83 -8.95
N PRO A 80 -3.31 22.00 -9.86
CA PRO A 80 -4.56 21.26 -9.78
C PRO A 80 -4.29 19.75 -9.91
N LEU A 81 -5.27 18.93 -9.57
CA LEU A 81 -5.13 17.49 -9.69
C LEU A 81 -4.81 17.09 -11.13
N SER A 82 -3.59 16.60 -11.36
CA SER A 82 -3.03 16.29 -12.68
C SER A 82 -2.49 14.87 -12.70
N THR A 83 -2.54 14.22 -13.87
CA THR A 83 -1.99 12.87 -14.04
C THR A 83 -0.52 12.95 -14.43
N ALA A 84 0.31 12.17 -13.75
CA ALA A 84 1.72 12.02 -14.04
C ALA A 84 2.01 10.70 -14.76
N TYR A 85 2.86 10.78 -15.78
CA TYR A 85 3.26 9.68 -16.66
C TYR A 85 4.76 9.49 -16.62
N CYS A 86 5.19 8.25 -16.78
CA CYS A 86 6.61 7.91 -16.86
C CYS A 86 7.27 8.53 -18.08
N CYS A 87 8.47 9.07 -17.88
CA CYS A 87 9.35 9.53 -18.93
C CYS A 87 10.80 9.18 -18.62
N GLU A 88 11.62 9.03 -19.64
CA GLU A 88 13.07 8.97 -19.46
C GLU A 88 13.62 10.38 -19.34
N ALA A 89 14.39 10.64 -18.29
CA ALA A 89 15.08 11.90 -18.11
C ALA A 89 16.54 11.68 -17.72
N VAL A 90 17.39 12.62 -18.13
CA VAL A 90 18.79 12.67 -17.67
C VAL A 90 18.83 13.52 -16.41
N VAL A 91 19.14 12.88 -15.29
CA VAL A 91 19.33 13.56 -14.01
C VAL A 91 20.81 13.80 -13.80
N THR A 92 21.19 15.05 -13.54
CA THR A 92 22.55 15.39 -13.13
C THR A 92 22.62 15.28 -11.62
N ASP A 93 23.37 14.30 -11.13
CA ASP A 93 23.68 14.22 -9.71
C ASP A 93 24.79 15.24 -9.38
N THR A 94 24.39 16.31 -8.70
CA THR A 94 25.31 17.42 -8.36
C THR A 94 26.34 17.04 -7.30
N LEU A 95 26.11 15.95 -6.55
CA LEU A 95 27.05 15.50 -5.51
C LEU A 95 28.20 14.67 -6.06
N ILE A 96 27.96 13.93 -7.15
CA ILE A 96 28.96 13.05 -7.78
C ILE A 96 29.35 13.48 -9.20
N GLU A 97 28.78 14.58 -9.70
CA GLU A 97 28.97 15.11 -11.07
C GLU A 97 28.69 14.06 -12.18
N GLU A 98 27.92 13.04 -11.87
CA GLU A 98 27.52 12.01 -12.83
C GLU A 98 26.14 12.28 -13.40
N ASN A 99 26.01 12.09 -14.71
CA ASN A 99 24.72 12.09 -15.41
C ASN A 99 24.22 10.64 -15.50
N ARG A 100 23.07 10.36 -14.90
CA ARG A 100 22.41 9.07 -15.05
C ARG A 100 21.04 9.25 -15.71
N LYS A 101 20.61 8.21 -16.40
CA LYS A 101 19.25 8.14 -16.91
C LYS A 101 18.38 7.47 -15.85
N ASP A 102 17.44 8.21 -15.34
CA ASP A 102 16.44 7.69 -14.39
C ASP A 102 15.07 7.67 -15.03
N LEU A 103 14.25 6.72 -14.59
CA LEU A 103 12.83 6.75 -14.87
C LEU A 103 12.20 7.77 -13.93
N LEU A 104 11.65 8.82 -14.51
CA LEU A 104 10.95 9.88 -13.81
C LEU A 104 9.52 10.01 -14.34
N TRP A 105 8.68 10.65 -13.57
CA TRP A 105 7.31 10.97 -13.97
C TRP A 105 7.16 12.47 -14.13
N THR A 106 6.37 12.87 -15.10
CA THR A 106 6.03 14.26 -15.36
C THR A 106 4.55 14.37 -15.70
N ILE A 107 4.01 15.55 -15.57
CA ILE A 107 2.66 15.90 -16.03
C ILE A 107 2.70 16.41 -17.46
N GLU A 108 1.55 16.42 -18.14
CA GLU A 108 1.48 16.86 -19.54
C GLU A 108 1.85 18.34 -19.71
N GLU A 109 1.41 19.17 -18.77
CA GLU A 109 1.71 20.60 -18.76
C GLU A 109 3.16 20.86 -18.33
N ASP A 110 3.81 21.85 -18.96
CA ASP A 110 5.15 22.32 -18.59
C ASP A 110 5.08 23.23 -17.36
N ILE A 111 4.89 22.66 -16.18
CA ILE A 111 4.90 23.38 -14.92
C ILE A 111 6.33 23.48 -14.41
N MET A 112 6.76 24.70 -14.15
CA MET A 112 8.10 24.99 -13.64
C MET A 112 8.07 25.21 -12.13
N TRP A 113 9.20 24.94 -11.48
CA TRP A 113 9.37 25.27 -10.08
C TRP A 113 9.15 26.77 -9.83
N PRO A 114 8.42 27.14 -8.76
CA PRO A 114 8.25 28.53 -8.39
C PRO A 114 9.57 29.14 -7.89
N PRO A 115 9.62 30.48 -7.75
CA PRO A 115 10.75 31.17 -7.13
C PRO A 115 11.09 30.64 -5.73
N HIS A 116 12.32 30.91 -5.27
CA HIS A 116 12.91 30.39 -4.04
C HIS A 116 12.13 30.61 -2.74
N ASP A 117 11.22 31.56 -2.72
CA ASP A 117 10.51 31.96 -1.49
C ASP A 117 9.29 31.09 -1.19
N GLU A 118 8.93 30.18 -2.09
CA GLU A 118 7.77 29.31 -1.94
C GLU A 118 8.20 27.88 -1.61
N THR A 119 7.45 27.24 -0.72
CA THR A 119 7.55 25.82 -0.45
C THR A 119 6.35 25.13 -1.09
N LEU A 120 6.58 24.12 -1.91
CA LEU A 120 5.51 23.30 -2.45
C LEU A 120 5.26 22.08 -1.56
N ALA A 121 3.99 21.75 -1.41
CA ALA A 121 3.55 20.54 -0.73
C ALA A 121 2.76 19.69 -1.72
N PHE A 122 3.05 18.39 -1.76
CA PHE A 122 2.51 17.45 -2.72
C PHE A 122 1.73 16.34 -2.04
N ILE A 123 0.60 15.96 -2.64
CA ILE A 123 -0.14 14.74 -2.34
C ILE A 123 -0.41 14.03 -3.66
N ALA A 124 -0.25 12.71 -3.67
CA ALA A 124 -0.51 11.91 -4.84
C ALA A 124 -1.20 10.59 -4.50
N TYR A 125 -1.85 9.98 -5.48
CA TYR A 125 -2.42 8.64 -5.39
C TYR A 125 -2.32 7.89 -6.72
N SER A 126 -2.26 6.58 -6.67
CA SER A 126 -2.20 5.68 -7.82
C SER A 126 -3.23 4.55 -7.65
N PRO A 127 -3.85 4.05 -8.71
CA PRO A 127 -3.73 4.52 -10.09
C PRO A 127 -4.44 5.88 -10.28
N ALA A 128 -3.96 6.68 -11.25
CA ALA A 128 -4.56 7.99 -11.53
C ALA A 128 -6.05 7.92 -11.93
N THR A 129 -6.51 6.76 -12.37
CA THR A 129 -7.90 6.49 -12.75
C THR A 129 -8.83 6.24 -11.56
N ALA A 130 -8.29 6.07 -10.35
CA ALA A 130 -9.13 5.90 -9.16
C ALA A 130 -9.94 7.18 -8.88
N VAL A 131 -11.18 7.00 -8.45
CA VAL A 131 -12.06 8.12 -8.10
C VAL A 131 -11.78 8.54 -6.66
N CYS A 132 -10.85 9.47 -6.49
CA CYS A 132 -10.43 9.97 -5.19
C CYS A 132 -10.71 11.46 -5.03
N GLY A 133 -11.03 11.88 -3.80
CA GLY A 133 -10.88 13.27 -3.39
C GLY A 133 -9.44 13.57 -3.01
N CYS A 134 -9.02 14.83 -3.16
CA CYS A 134 -7.68 15.26 -2.75
C CYS A 134 -7.74 16.70 -2.24
N ASP A 135 -7.61 16.87 -0.93
CA ASP A 135 -7.69 18.17 -0.25
C ASP A 135 -6.68 18.28 0.91
N THR A 136 -6.59 19.44 1.51
CA THR A 136 -5.61 19.74 2.57
C THR A 136 -6.01 19.24 3.96
N GLU A 137 -7.27 18.93 4.18
CA GLU A 137 -7.78 18.47 5.49
C GLU A 137 -7.74 16.96 5.61
N SER A 138 -8.20 16.29 4.56
CA SER A 138 -8.38 14.83 4.54
C SER A 138 -7.27 14.10 3.75
N GLY A 139 -6.47 14.85 3.00
CA GLY A 139 -5.50 14.27 2.08
C GLY A 139 -6.17 13.57 0.91
N VAL A 140 -5.72 12.36 0.60
CA VAL A 140 -6.40 11.47 -0.34
C VAL A 140 -7.60 10.84 0.36
N THR A 141 -8.79 10.97 -0.23
CA THR A 141 -10.00 10.28 0.22
C THR A 141 -10.51 9.32 -0.84
N TYR A 142 -10.86 8.11 -0.43
CA TYR A 142 -11.30 7.05 -1.32
C TYR A 142 -12.39 6.23 -0.65
N SER A 143 -13.46 5.97 -1.38
CA SER A 143 -14.55 5.11 -0.90
C SER A 143 -14.64 3.88 -1.78
N THR A 144 -14.67 2.70 -1.18
CA THR A 144 -14.75 1.45 -1.93
C THR A 144 -15.73 0.47 -1.32
N ASP A 145 -16.25 -0.38 -2.18
CA ASP A 145 -16.85 -1.67 -1.86
C ASP A 145 -16.00 -2.75 -2.54
N ILE A 146 -15.25 -3.50 -1.75
CA ILE A 146 -14.31 -4.50 -2.29
C ILE A 146 -14.99 -5.64 -3.05
N THR A 147 -16.30 -5.80 -2.94
CA THR A 147 -17.06 -6.77 -3.74
C THR A 147 -17.24 -6.33 -5.20
N GLU A 148 -17.16 -5.01 -5.43
CA GLU A 148 -17.34 -4.38 -6.74
C GLU A 148 -16.02 -3.88 -7.31
N ASP A 149 -15.11 -3.41 -6.43
CA ASP A 149 -13.84 -2.78 -6.82
C ASP A 149 -12.67 -3.37 -6.02
N GLN A 150 -11.68 -3.91 -6.74
CA GLN A 150 -10.43 -4.49 -6.21
C GLN A 150 -9.23 -3.63 -6.63
N THR A 151 -9.43 -2.32 -6.77
CA THR A 151 -8.34 -1.39 -7.06
C THR A 151 -7.38 -1.30 -5.86
N ASP A 152 -6.11 -1.55 -6.11
CA ASP A 152 -5.06 -1.33 -5.11
C ASP A 152 -4.73 0.16 -5.06
N LEU A 153 -5.36 0.84 -4.12
CA LEU A 153 -5.11 2.26 -3.93
C LEU A 153 -3.80 2.48 -3.18
N LEU A 154 -2.87 3.10 -3.88
CA LEU A 154 -1.66 3.67 -3.31
C LEU A 154 -1.88 5.15 -3.02
N TYR A 155 -1.37 5.64 -1.91
CA TYR A 155 -1.38 7.07 -1.56
C TYR A 155 0.01 7.51 -1.16
N SER A 156 0.42 8.71 -1.53
CA SER A 156 1.70 9.26 -1.09
C SER A 156 1.58 9.83 0.33
N LEU A 157 2.67 9.68 1.09
CA LEU A 157 2.84 10.50 2.28
C LEU A 157 3.02 11.96 1.84
N PRO A 158 2.48 12.92 2.60
CA PRO A 158 2.67 14.33 2.30
C PRO A 158 4.17 14.65 2.23
N CYS A 159 4.56 15.23 1.11
CA CYS A 159 5.93 15.63 0.87
C CYS A 159 5.98 17.14 0.66
N SER A 160 6.84 17.85 1.37
CA SER A 160 7.14 19.25 1.13
C SER A 160 8.56 19.39 0.59
N ASP A 161 8.70 20.27 -0.38
CA ASP A 161 9.85 20.46 -1.27
C ASP A 161 11.10 21.07 -0.63
N ARG A 162 11.47 20.83 0.57
CA ARG A 162 12.70 21.47 1.09
C ARG A 162 14.01 20.99 0.44
N ASN A 163 13.98 19.86 -0.24
CA ASN A 163 15.20 19.19 -0.73
C ASN A 163 15.32 19.23 -2.27
N LYS A 164 14.65 20.16 -2.94
CA LYS A 164 14.71 20.27 -4.40
C LYS A 164 16.12 20.37 -4.97
N VAL A 165 17.03 20.98 -4.23
CA VAL A 165 18.43 21.12 -4.63
C VAL A 165 19.20 19.80 -4.43
N GLU A 166 18.92 19.09 -3.33
CA GLU A 166 19.59 17.83 -3.01
C GLU A 166 19.16 16.69 -3.96
N HIS A 167 17.92 16.75 -4.45
CA HIS A 167 17.36 15.74 -5.35
C HIS A 167 17.34 16.17 -6.82
N GLY A 168 18.17 17.13 -7.23
CA GLY A 168 18.26 17.55 -8.63
C GLY A 168 16.97 18.14 -9.20
N TRP A 169 16.13 18.77 -8.37
CA TRP A 169 14.83 19.34 -8.71
C TRP A 169 13.73 18.29 -8.93
N VAL A 170 13.93 17.08 -8.51
CA VAL A 170 12.97 15.97 -8.59
C VAL A 170 12.25 15.83 -7.25
N VAL A 171 10.92 15.70 -7.28
CA VAL A 171 10.10 15.48 -6.09
C VAL A 171 10.09 14.00 -5.74
N PRO A 172 10.66 13.57 -4.61
CA PRO A 172 10.51 12.20 -4.16
C PRO A 172 9.08 12.00 -3.61
N LEU A 173 8.36 11.04 -4.15
CA LEU A 173 7.04 10.65 -3.66
C LEU A 173 7.11 9.22 -3.11
N GLN A 174 6.74 9.03 -1.86
CA GLN A 174 6.70 7.71 -1.24
C GLN A 174 5.25 7.23 -1.13
N PHE A 175 4.95 6.15 -1.82
CA PHE A 175 3.63 5.55 -1.86
C PHE A 175 3.48 4.42 -0.85
N CYS A 176 2.30 4.35 -0.24
CA CYS A 176 1.89 3.32 0.68
C CYS A 176 0.61 2.67 0.16
N HIS A 177 0.44 1.36 0.38
CA HIS A 177 -0.83 0.69 0.15
C HIS A 177 -1.86 1.10 1.21
N SER A 178 -3.07 1.38 0.80
CA SER A 178 -4.17 1.67 1.72
C SER A 178 -4.90 0.41 2.19
N LEU A 179 -4.78 -0.69 1.45
CA LEU A 179 -5.41 -1.98 1.67
C LEU A 179 -4.38 -3.03 2.12
N CYS A 180 -4.85 -4.16 2.62
CA CYS A 180 -4.07 -5.37 2.83
C CYS A 180 -4.45 -6.43 1.80
N ARG A 181 -3.50 -7.30 1.48
CA ARG A 181 -3.70 -8.43 0.58
C ARG A 181 -3.98 -9.69 1.38
N VAL A 182 -4.99 -10.43 0.98
CA VAL A 182 -5.34 -11.73 1.58
C VAL A 182 -5.41 -12.78 0.49
N ASP A 183 -4.72 -13.89 0.67
CA ASP A 183 -4.79 -15.04 -0.20
C ASP A 183 -4.85 -16.37 0.57
N PHE A 184 -5.18 -17.44 -0.14
CA PHE A 184 -5.33 -18.77 0.44
C PHE A 184 -4.45 -19.80 -0.26
N ARG A 185 -3.88 -20.68 0.56
CA ARG A 185 -3.30 -21.95 0.13
C ARG A 185 -4.09 -23.09 0.75
N ALA A 186 -4.13 -24.24 0.09
CA ALA A 186 -4.72 -25.44 0.67
C ALA A 186 -3.89 -26.68 0.39
N SER A 187 -3.99 -27.63 1.31
CA SER A 187 -3.44 -28.97 1.19
C SER A 187 -4.44 -29.99 1.76
N ASN A 188 -4.36 -31.22 1.31
CA ASN A 188 -5.18 -32.30 1.86
C ASN A 188 -4.39 -33.16 2.85
N ARG A 189 -5.11 -33.78 3.80
CA ARG A 189 -4.58 -34.74 4.80
C ARG A 189 -5.18 -36.13 4.67
N VAL A 190 -5.78 -36.43 3.51
CA VAL A 190 -6.38 -37.74 3.26
C VAL A 190 -5.33 -38.70 2.70
N SER A 191 -5.68 -39.97 2.55
CA SER A 191 -4.78 -40.97 2.00
C SER A 191 -4.48 -40.72 0.52
N LYS A 192 -3.40 -41.34 -0.01
CA LYS A 192 -2.98 -41.12 -1.41
C LYS A 192 -4.00 -41.59 -2.46
N ASP A 193 -4.89 -42.50 -2.07
CA ASP A 193 -5.93 -43.06 -2.94
C ASP A 193 -7.24 -42.26 -2.89
N GLU A 194 -7.26 -41.20 -2.10
CA GLU A 194 -8.41 -40.33 -1.86
C GLU A 194 -8.10 -38.91 -2.32
N ARG A 195 -9.15 -38.16 -2.66
CA ARG A 195 -8.99 -36.79 -3.22
C ARG A 195 -9.88 -35.81 -2.50
N ILE A 196 -9.40 -34.57 -2.42
CA ILE A 196 -10.19 -33.40 -2.02
C ILE A 196 -10.18 -32.39 -3.16
N THR A 197 -11.39 -32.01 -3.57
CA THR A 197 -11.61 -30.94 -4.54
C THR A 197 -12.31 -29.79 -3.82
N VAL A 198 -11.62 -28.66 -3.66
CA VAL A 198 -12.17 -27.46 -3.01
C VAL A 198 -13.18 -26.82 -3.96
N LYS A 199 -14.38 -26.52 -3.43
CA LYS A 199 -15.48 -25.86 -4.15
C LYS A 199 -15.57 -24.38 -3.82
N SER A 200 -15.45 -24.03 -2.53
CA SER A 200 -15.43 -22.64 -2.11
C SER A 200 -14.63 -22.43 -0.82
N ILE A 201 -14.13 -21.20 -0.66
CA ILE A 201 -13.50 -20.69 0.55
C ILE A 201 -14.15 -19.35 0.88
N THR A 202 -14.76 -19.24 2.07
CA THR A 202 -15.53 -18.06 2.49
C THR A 202 -15.09 -17.60 3.87
N ILE A 203 -14.73 -16.33 4.02
CA ILE A 203 -14.63 -15.67 5.33
C ILE A 203 -16.03 -15.26 5.74
N ASN A 204 -16.51 -15.74 6.89
CA ASN A 204 -17.94 -15.67 7.24
C ASN A 204 -18.44 -14.26 7.61
N ALA A 205 -17.55 -13.41 8.13
CA ALA A 205 -17.93 -12.03 8.49
C ALA A 205 -16.75 -11.08 8.21
N LEU A 206 -16.92 -10.25 7.18
CA LEU A 206 -15.92 -9.29 6.76
C LEU A 206 -16.59 -7.95 6.45
N ARG A 207 -16.01 -6.85 6.94
CA ARG A 207 -16.41 -5.50 6.55
C ARG A 207 -15.85 -5.22 5.18
N HIS A 208 -16.72 -4.95 4.22
CA HIS A 208 -16.38 -4.88 2.81
C HIS A 208 -16.44 -3.47 2.23
N LYS A 209 -16.99 -2.52 2.99
CA LYS A 209 -17.18 -1.12 2.59
C LYS A 209 -16.58 -0.16 3.59
N GLY A 210 -16.06 0.94 3.06
CA GLY A 210 -15.56 2.01 3.89
C GLY A 210 -15.02 3.19 3.10
N THR A 211 -14.58 4.19 3.84
CA THR A 211 -13.92 5.38 3.31
C THR A 211 -12.53 5.50 3.93
N PHE A 212 -11.54 5.65 3.09
CA PHE A 212 -10.16 5.95 3.46
C PHE A 212 -9.93 7.45 3.50
N SER A 213 -9.05 7.90 4.40
CA SER A 213 -8.51 9.26 4.47
C SER A 213 -7.04 9.17 4.85
N SER A 214 -6.17 9.85 4.10
CA SER A 214 -4.73 9.80 4.37
C SER A 214 -4.26 10.80 5.43
N LEU A 215 -5.08 11.78 5.80
CA LEU A 215 -4.77 12.81 6.79
C LEU A 215 -5.82 12.89 7.89
N PRO A 216 -5.45 13.39 9.10
CA PRO A 216 -4.09 13.68 9.59
C PRO A 216 -3.24 12.42 9.78
N GLU A 217 -3.88 11.26 9.88
CA GLU A 217 -3.27 9.94 9.95
C GLU A 217 -4.01 9.01 9.00
N PRO A 218 -3.30 8.14 8.24
CA PRO A 218 -3.95 7.21 7.32
C PRO A 218 -4.91 6.28 8.06
N ARG A 219 -6.19 6.30 7.69
CA ARG A 219 -7.23 5.51 8.36
C ARG A 219 -8.38 5.14 7.46
N TRP A 220 -8.97 4.00 7.77
CA TRP A 220 -10.24 3.56 7.21
C TRP A 220 -11.38 3.79 8.21
N LYS A 221 -12.47 4.33 7.73
CA LYS A 221 -13.76 4.32 8.42
C LYS A 221 -14.64 3.27 7.75
N LEU A 222 -14.67 2.08 8.33
CA LEU A 222 -15.46 0.97 7.81
C LEU A 222 -16.91 1.04 8.25
N ASN A 223 -17.81 0.54 7.40
CA ASN A 223 -19.20 0.34 7.78
C ASN A 223 -19.32 -0.78 8.82
N ASP A 224 -20.33 -0.72 9.69
CA ASP A 224 -20.51 -1.71 10.75
C ASP A 224 -21.02 -3.06 10.22
N SER A 225 -21.62 -3.08 9.03
CA SER A 225 -22.14 -4.31 8.43
C SER A 225 -21.02 -5.22 7.94
N THR A 226 -21.12 -6.48 8.28
CA THR A 226 -20.28 -7.56 7.74
C THR A 226 -21.07 -8.43 6.79
N ILE A 227 -20.38 -9.03 5.84
CA ILE A 227 -20.92 -10.04 4.93
C ILE A 227 -20.04 -11.28 4.92
N PRO A 228 -20.55 -12.45 4.58
CA PRO A 228 -19.73 -13.56 4.13
C PRO A 228 -19.13 -13.19 2.77
N LEU A 229 -17.81 -13.26 2.65
CA LEU A 229 -17.10 -12.99 1.39
C LEU A 229 -16.43 -14.27 0.90
N THR A 230 -16.79 -14.69 -0.31
CA THR A 230 -16.21 -15.87 -0.96
C THR A 230 -14.94 -15.48 -1.71
N PHE A 231 -13.81 -15.97 -1.22
CA PHE A 231 -12.48 -15.74 -1.79
C PHE A 231 -12.17 -16.63 -2.97
N PHE A 232 -12.76 -17.83 -2.97
CA PHE A 232 -12.63 -18.79 -4.05
C PHE A 232 -13.97 -19.50 -4.27
N GLU A 233 -14.33 -19.68 -5.53
CA GLU A 233 -15.42 -20.53 -5.99
C GLU A 233 -14.97 -21.24 -7.27
N GLY A 234 -15.03 -22.58 -7.28
CA GLY A 234 -14.53 -23.35 -8.40
C GLY A 234 -14.53 -24.86 -8.14
N ASN A 235 -13.60 -25.54 -8.78
CA ASN A 235 -13.33 -26.97 -8.58
C ASN A 235 -11.82 -27.15 -8.67
N GLU A 236 -11.11 -27.11 -7.55
CA GLU A 236 -9.66 -27.24 -7.54
C GLU A 236 -9.24 -28.42 -6.68
N GLU A 237 -8.63 -29.43 -7.32
CA GLU A 237 -8.09 -30.59 -6.61
C GLU A 237 -6.82 -30.19 -5.86
N VAL A 238 -6.74 -30.51 -4.58
CA VAL A 238 -5.60 -30.16 -3.72
C VAL A 238 -4.76 -31.37 -3.38
N GLY A 239 -3.44 -31.22 -3.53
CA GLY A 239 -2.44 -32.20 -3.16
C GLY A 239 -2.11 -32.18 -1.65
N HIS A 240 -1.10 -32.97 -1.27
CA HIS A 240 -0.59 -32.97 0.09
C HIS A 240 0.27 -31.73 0.41
N ASP A 241 0.92 -31.19 -0.61
CA ASP A 241 1.70 -29.96 -0.47
C ASP A 241 0.78 -28.74 -0.60
N PRO A 242 0.99 -27.68 0.20
CA PRO A 242 0.21 -26.47 0.11
C PRO A 242 0.35 -25.79 -1.25
N GLN A 243 -0.75 -25.64 -1.96
CA GLN A 243 -0.84 -24.95 -3.23
C GLN A 243 -1.75 -23.73 -3.14
N LYS A 244 -1.47 -22.70 -3.92
CA LYS A 244 -2.31 -21.49 -3.98
C LYS A 244 -3.68 -21.84 -4.54
N ILE A 245 -4.74 -21.30 -3.93
CA ILE A 245 -6.12 -21.44 -4.40
C ILE A 245 -6.72 -20.08 -4.71
N GLY A 246 -7.23 -19.95 -5.92
CA GLY A 246 -7.87 -18.74 -6.38
C GLY A 246 -6.91 -17.56 -6.54
N ARG A 247 -7.47 -16.35 -6.51
CA ARG A 247 -6.74 -15.09 -6.55
C ARG A 247 -6.63 -14.49 -5.15
N TYR A 248 -5.72 -13.53 -4.98
CA TYR A 248 -5.73 -12.68 -3.79
C TYR A 248 -6.92 -11.71 -3.82
N TRP A 249 -7.26 -11.20 -2.66
CA TRP A 249 -8.23 -10.14 -2.46
C TRP A 249 -7.59 -8.99 -1.71
N LEU A 250 -7.95 -7.77 -2.11
CA LEU A 250 -7.59 -6.56 -1.39
C LEU A 250 -8.70 -6.26 -0.39
N VAL A 251 -8.32 -6.12 0.87
CA VAL A 251 -9.25 -6.01 2.01
C VAL A 251 -8.89 -4.79 2.86
N PRO A 252 -9.86 -3.97 3.28
CA PRO A 252 -9.56 -2.88 4.21
C PRO A 252 -9.00 -3.38 5.53
N PRO A 253 -8.02 -2.67 6.12
CA PRO A 253 -7.48 -3.00 7.44
C PRO A 253 -8.57 -3.11 8.49
N GLN A 254 -8.61 -4.23 9.20
CA GLN A 254 -9.62 -4.51 10.22
C GLN A 254 -9.22 -5.68 11.11
N MET A 255 -9.84 -5.75 12.30
CA MET A 255 -9.78 -6.95 13.12
C MET A 255 -10.67 -8.01 12.50
N LEU A 256 -10.10 -9.17 12.17
CA LEU A 256 -10.86 -10.38 11.86
C LEU A 256 -11.03 -11.20 13.14
N ASP A 257 -12.28 -11.46 13.49
CA ASP A 257 -12.69 -12.37 14.54
C ASP A 257 -13.84 -13.22 13.98
N THR A 258 -13.48 -14.13 13.07
CA THR A 258 -14.48 -14.88 12.31
C THR A 258 -13.88 -16.18 11.78
N GLU A 259 -14.74 -17.13 11.49
CA GLU A 259 -14.37 -18.42 10.91
C GLU A 259 -14.21 -18.33 9.40
N VAL A 260 -13.40 -19.22 8.85
CA VAL A 260 -13.32 -19.51 7.42
C VAL A 260 -14.06 -20.81 7.15
N THR A 261 -15.04 -20.75 6.28
CA THR A 261 -15.80 -21.93 5.84
C THR A 261 -15.25 -22.44 4.52
N VAL A 262 -14.97 -23.73 4.45
CA VAL A 262 -14.50 -24.43 3.26
C VAL A 262 -15.55 -25.45 2.85
N GLU A 263 -16.00 -25.37 1.62
CA GLU A 263 -16.81 -26.40 0.97
C GLU A 263 -15.93 -27.20 0.02
N PHE A 264 -15.95 -28.50 0.14
CA PHE A 264 -15.16 -29.39 -0.68
C PHE A 264 -15.84 -30.71 -0.96
N GLU A 265 -15.43 -31.36 -2.06
CA GLU A 265 -15.80 -32.72 -2.39
C GLU A 265 -14.68 -33.67 -1.99
N TYR A 266 -15.00 -34.65 -1.18
CA TYR A 266 -14.13 -35.74 -0.84
C TYR A 266 -14.48 -36.97 -1.65
N THR A 267 -13.52 -37.48 -2.42
CA THR A 267 -13.67 -38.69 -3.23
C THR A 267 -12.88 -39.83 -2.60
N THR A 268 -13.58 -40.90 -2.22
CA THR A 268 -12.99 -42.09 -1.59
C THR A 268 -12.21 -42.92 -2.60
N ALA A 269 -11.36 -43.85 -2.12
CA ALA A 269 -10.69 -44.85 -2.95
C ALA A 269 -11.68 -45.70 -3.82
N ALA A 270 -12.93 -45.86 -3.35
CA ALA A 270 -14.00 -46.54 -4.07
C ALA A 270 -14.72 -45.65 -5.13
N GLN A 271 -14.18 -44.43 -5.38
CA GLN A 271 -14.73 -43.46 -6.33
C GLN A 271 -16.12 -42.92 -5.92
N THR A 272 -16.42 -42.92 -4.62
CA THR A 272 -17.64 -42.31 -4.10
C THR A 272 -17.31 -40.90 -3.66
N SER A 273 -18.06 -39.92 -4.14
CA SER A 273 -17.90 -38.50 -3.78
C SER A 273 -18.93 -38.03 -2.76
N ILE A 274 -18.48 -37.29 -1.77
CA ILE A 274 -19.29 -36.70 -0.71
C ILE A 274 -18.92 -35.21 -0.61
N THR A 275 -19.91 -34.33 -0.73
CA THR A 275 -19.71 -32.89 -0.48
C THR A 275 -19.79 -32.62 1.01
N GLN A 276 -18.82 -31.88 1.51
CA GLN A 276 -18.72 -31.45 2.91
C GLN A 276 -18.53 -29.94 2.99
N LYS A 277 -19.00 -29.39 4.11
CA LYS A 277 -18.82 -27.97 4.43
C LYS A 277 -18.38 -27.86 5.89
N LEU A 278 -17.15 -27.41 6.11
CA LEU A 278 -16.54 -27.33 7.43
C LEU A 278 -16.01 -25.91 7.67
N SER A 279 -16.02 -25.49 8.93
CA SER A 279 -15.45 -24.22 9.36
C SER A 279 -14.17 -24.45 10.18
N THR A 280 -13.25 -23.52 10.06
CA THR A 280 -12.05 -23.41 10.90
C THR A 280 -12.41 -22.87 12.29
N ARG A 281 -11.41 -22.77 13.18
CA ARG A 281 -11.49 -21.88 14.33
C ARG A 281 -11.53 -20.42 13.86
N PRO A 282 -12.08 -19.48 14.66
CA PRO A 282 -12.03 -18.08 14.34
C PRO A 282 -10.59 -17.60 14.05
N LEU A 283 -10.48 -16.71 13.07
CA LEU A 283 -9.29 -15.90 12.83
C LEU A 283 -9.27 -14.76 13.83
N GLU A 284 -8.28 -14.71 14.68
CA GLU A 284 -8.08 -13.60 15.61
C GLU A 284 -6.86 -12.78 15.13
N VAL A 285 -7.04 -11.96 14.11
CA VAL A 285 -5.93 -11.22 13.48
C VAL A 285 -6.31 -9.79 13.12
N MET A 286 -5.40 -8.86 13.42
CA MET A 286 -5.48 -7.48 12.94
C MET A 286 -4.83 -7.38 11.57
N LEU A 287 -5.63 -7.18 10.53
CA LEU A 287 -5.13 -6.87 9.20
C LEU A 287 -4.59 -5.45 9.16
N LYS A 288 -3.35 -5.26 8.71
CA LYS A 288 -2.67 -3.98 8.59
C LYS A 288 -2.49 -3.60 7.13
N PRO A 289 -2.59 -2.31 6.76
CA PRO A 289 -2.41 -1.88 5.38
C PRO A 289 -0.99 -2.19 4.89
N GLY A 290 -0.86 -2.57 3.63
CA GLY A 290 0.41 -2.88 3.00
C GLY A 290 0.95 -4.30 3.29
N PHE A 291 0.30 -5.08 4.15
CA PHE A 291 0.74 -6.45 4.45
C PHE A 291 0.00 -7.49 3.61
N THR A 292 0.72 -8.56 3.28
CA THR A 292 0.16 -9.77 2.67
C THR A 292 -0.08 -10.83 3.73
N TYR A 293 -1.30 -11.36 3.76
CA TYR A 293 -1.73 -12.43 4.66
C TYR A 293 -2.04 -13.68 3.84
N THR A 294 -1.16 -14.64 3.86
CA THR A 294 -1.36 -15.94 3.22
C THR A 294 -1.84 -16.96 4.24
N TYR A 295 -3.02 -17.49 4.03
CA TYR A 295 -3.64 -18.45 4.91
C TYR A 295 -3.59 -19.86 4.32
N THR A 296 -2.90 -20.77 4.99
CA THR A 296 -2.83 -22.17 4.57
C THR A 296 -3.88 -23.01 5.28
N LEU A 297 -4.78 -23.59 4.50
CA LEU A 297 -5.82 -24.52 4.95
C LEU A 297 -5.32 -25.95 4.79
N SER A 298 -5.37 -26.73 5.86
CA SER A 298 -5.06 -28.16 5.85
C SER A 298 -6.37 -28.94 6.04
N ILE A 299 -6.86 -29.55 4.95
CA ILE A 299 -8.20 -30.14 4.85
C ILE A 299 -8.15 -31.62 5.14
N GLY A 300 -8.88 -32.08 6.13
CA GLY A 300 -9.18 -33.48 6.42
C GLY A 300 -10.64 -33.80 6.14
N ILE A 301 -11.05 -35.05 6.37
CA ILE A 301 -12.44 -35.46 6.15
C ILE A 301 -13.37 -34.79 7.17
N ASP A 302 -12.96 -34.70 8.43
CA ASP A 302 -13.83 -34.28 9.54
C ASP A 302 -13.43 -32.92 10.11
N ASP A 303 -12.30 -32.33 9.67
CA ASP A 303 -11.82 -31.04 10.16
C ASP A 303 -11.01 -30.27 9.12
N VAL A 304 -11.07 -28.96 9.21
CA VAL A 304 -10.19 -28.04 8.50
C VAL A 304 -9.32 -27.35 9.53
N ARG A 305 -8.02 -27.51 9.39
CA ARG A 305 -7.02 -26.84 10.24
C ARG A 305 -6.43 -25.66 9.51
N PHE A 306 -6.26 -24.61 10.26
CA PHE A 306 -5.75 -23.36 9.82
C PHE A 306 -4.31 -23.19 10.32
N LEU A 307 -3.40 -22.99 9.38
CA LEU A 307 -2.04 -22.61 9.66
C LEU A 307 -1.89 -21.18 9.14
N GLN A 308 -1.74 -20.23 10.05
CA GLN A 308 -1.49 -18.85 9.66
C GLN A 308 0.00 -18.70 9.37
N GLU A 309 0.36 -18.38 8.14
CA GLU A 309 1.64 -17.76 7.81
C GLU A 309 1.41 -16.25 7.68
N ILE A 310 1.87 -15.49 8.67
CA ILE A 310 2.07 -14.06 8.52
C ILE A 310 3.46 -13.95 7.92
N LEU A 311 3.55 -13.54 6.67
CA LEU A 311 4.80 -13.06 6.14
C LEU A 311 4.94 -11.63 6.66
N GLU A 312 5.52 -11.48 7.86
CA GLU A 312 6.06 -10.22 8.33
C GLU A 312 7.43 -10.06 7.68
N ASP A 313 7.61 -8.92 7.06
CA ASP A 313 8.94 -8.45 6.68
C ASP A 313 9.30 -7.23 7.46
#